data_b169f476db3251734d20fcbe4f057a57
#
_entry.id   b169f476db3251734d20fcbe4f057a57
#
_cell.length_a   1.000
_cell.length_b   1.000
_cell.length_c   1.000
_cell.angle_alpha   90.00
_cell.angle_beta   90.00
_cell.angle_gamma   90.00
#
_symmetry.space_group_name_H-M   'P 1'
#
loop_
_entity.id
_entity.type
_entity.pdbx_description
1 polymer ?
#
loop_
_entity_poly.entity_id
_entity_poly.type
_entity_poly.pdbx_seq_one_letter_code
_entity_poly.pdbx_strand_id
1 'polypeptide(L)'
;STHCISSAASDVYKRQGYTREGLLFRDLLRRMEQSGVVDAVGLNCVSAPGAMKKLVQGLGETLLPLSVMPNAGYPVVTRARVLYQGKPEYFAREMGQIAAGGVRILGGCCGTTPAHIAALRAELDALPQRTEAAPAAKLSTGTAPAVEKDDAFLRKLNAGEKVIAIELDSPRVADLSGYLDGARRLQAAGADLLTIADCPIAQARMDSSLVACRVHRELGMCALPHMTCRDRNLNATKALLLGLYAEGVREVLAITGDPIPTAERDEVKNVYQFNSRKLARYIVSLAGEGREMPSAMTVLGALNLNARNFEVELRRAVEKLENGMSGFLTQPVLSEQAVENLRKARQTLGERAKILAGIMPVVSQRNAIFMENEINGIHVEEDIIQRFAGLDREQGEALGLEVSMQMAREALPYADGFYLMTPFNRVALMERLIARLKTELLDAEG
;
A
#
# COMPACT_ATOMS: atom_id res chain seq x y z
N SER A 1 -0.02 -13.16 -39.55
CA SER A 1 -1.24 -12.85 -38.79
C SER A 1 -0.89 -11.94 -37.62
N THR A 2 -1.25 -10.66 -37.75
CA THR A 2 -1.09 -9.64 -36.75
C THR A 2 -1.94 -10.00 -35.53
N HIS A 3 -1.35 -10.61 -34.50
CA HIS A 3 -1.97 -10.71 -33.21
C HIS A 3 -1.88 -9.35 -32.55
N CYS A 4 -2.93 -8.58 -32.74
CA CYS A 4 -3.10 -7.29 -32.11
C CYS A 4 -3.18 -7.51 -30.58
N ILE A 5 -2.26 -6.92 -29.81
CA ILE A 5 -2.27 -6.91 -28.32
C ILE A 5 -3.42 -6.03 -27.79
N SER A 6 -4.54 -5.98 -28.50
CA SER A 6 -5.68 -5.14 -28.15
C SER A 6 -6.45 -5.66 -26.92
N SER A 7 -6.36 -6.95 -26.61
CA SER A 7 -7.11 -7.55 -25.49
C SER A 7 -6.54 -7.19 -24.10
N ALA A 8 -5.25 -7.00 -23.98
CA ALA A 8 -4.62 -6.60 -22.70
C ALA A 8 -4.79 -5.11 -22.40
N ALA A 9 -4.98 -4.27 -23.43
CA ALA A 9 -5.13 -2.83 -23.26
C ALA A 9 -6.57 -2.37 -22.96
N SER A 10 -7.59 -3.18 -23.26
CA SER A 10 -9.00 -2.82 -23.00
C SER A 10 -9.37 -2.83 -21.52
N ASP A 11 -8.57 -3.45 -20.69
CA ASP A 11 -8.79 -3.58 -19.24
C ASP A 11 -8.08 -2.51 -18.40
N VAL A 12 -7.63 -1.44 -19.03
CA VAL A 12 -6.81 -0.45 -18.38
C VAL A 12 -7.64 0.57 -17.61
N TYR A 13 -7.21 0.88 -16.39
CA TYR A 13 -7.64 2.06 -15.64
C TYR A 13 -7.21 3.33 -16.37
N LYS A 14 -8.17 3.96 -17.02
CA LYS A 14 -8.03 4.91 -18.15
C LYS A 14 -7.31 6.23 -17.86
N ARG A 15 -6.79 6.50 -16.67
CA ARG A 15 -6.24 7.84 -16.35
C ARG A 15 -4.83 7.89 -15.74
N GLN A 16 -4.24 6.77 -15.37
CA GLN A 16 -3.03 6.79 -14.52
C GLN A 16 -1.81 6.02 -15.06
N GLY A 17 -1.89 5.47 -16.26
CA GLY A 17 -0.75 4.72 -16.84
C GLY A 17 -0.50 3.33 -16.24
N TYR A 18 -1.48 2.74 -15.54
CA TYR A 18 -1.41 1.41 -14.93
C TYR A 18 -2.41 0.43 -15.53
N THR A 19 -2.08 -0.87 -15.52
CA THR A 19 -3.02 -1.95 -15.80
C THR A 19 -3.92 -2.24 -14.59
N ARG A 20 -4.96 -3.06 -14.76
CA ARG A 20 -5.78 -3.56 -13.63
C ARG A 20 -4.98 -4.30 -12.58
N GLU A 21 -3.89 -4.95 -12.98
CA GLU A 21 -2.97 -5.65 -12.10
C GLU A 21 -1.97 -4.73 -11.39
N GLY A 22 -2.05 -3.41 -11.64
CA GLY A 22 -1.15 -2.43 -11.03
C GLY A 22 0.23 -2.35 -11.69
N LEU A 23 0.38 -2.83 -12.93
CA LEU A 23 1.62 -2.66 -13.71
C LEU A 23 1.61 -1.31 -14.44
N LEU A 24 2.73 -0.59 -14.43
CA LEU A 24 2.92 0.57 -15.31
C LEU A 24 2.95 0.14 -16.78
N PHE A 25 2.32 0.94 -17.64
CA PHE A 25 2.38 0.69 -19.09
C PHE A 25 3.80 0.61 -19.61
N ARG A 26 4.67 1.51 -19.16
CA ARG A 26 6.07 1.50 -19.52
C ARG A 26 6.75 0.15 -19.22
N ASP A 27 6.50 -0.39 -18.04
CA ASP A 27 7.10 -1.65 -17.62
C ASP A 27 6.50 -2.85 -18.39
N LEU A 28 5.19 -2.78 -18.70
CA LEU A 28 4.54 -3.78 -19.55
C LEU A 28 5.10 -3.74 -20.98
N LEU A 29 5.20 -2.55 -21.58
CA LEU A 29 5.74 -2.40 -22.94
C LEU A 29 7.18 -2.90 -23.03
N ARG A 30 8.04 -2.56 -22.06
CA ARG A 30 9.41 -3.08 -21.99
C ARG A 30 9.48 -4.61 -21.91
N ARG A 31 8.62 -5.23 -21.12
CA ARG A 31 8.52 -6.70 -21.04
C ARG A 31 8.11 -7.31 -22.39
N MET A 32 7.19 -6.66 -23.10
CA MET A 32 6.78 -7.10 -24.42
C MET A 32 7.91 -6.96 -25.45
N GLU A 33 8.64 -5.85 -25.44
CA GLU A 33 9.84 -5.64 -26.27
C GLU A 33 10.91 -6.71 -26.01
N GLN A 34 11.18 -7.00 -24.74
CA GLN A 34 12.17 -8.00 -24.33
C GLN A 34 11.75 -9.44 -24.67
N SER A 35 10.47 -9.70 -24.87
CA SER A 35 9.97 -11.04 -25.22
C SER A 35 10.41 -11.52 -26.60
N GLY A 36 10.72 -10.62 -27.52
CA GLY A 36 11.12 -10.93 -28.90
C GLY A 36 10.01 -11.54 -29.76
N VAL A 37 8.75 -11.55 -29.30
CA VAL A 37 7.61 -12.17 -30.00
C VAL A 37 6.66 -11.18 -30.65
N VAL A 38 6.97 -9.87 -30.58
CA VAL A 38 6.16 -8.80 -31.16
C VAL A 38 6.99 -7.86 -32.00
N ASP A 39 6.42 -7.34 -33.10
CA ASP A 39 7.08 -6.42 -34.04
C ASP A 39 6.75 -4.96 -33.72
N ALA A 40 5.72 -4.69 -32.95
CA ALA A 40 5.32 -3.36 -32.49
C ALA A 40 4.61 -3.45 -31.14
N VAL A 41 4.70 -2.39 -30.35
CA VAL A 41 4.00 -2.24 -29.06
C VAL A 41 3.10 -1.01 -29.11
N GLY A 42 2.09 -0.93 -28.23
CA GLY A 42 1.24 0.25 -28.31
C GLY A 42 0.16 0.38 -27.27
N LEU A 43 -0.58 1.50 -27.40
CA LEU A 43 -1.70 1.91 -26.55
C LEU A 43 -2.96 2.04 -27.39
N ASN A 44 -3.98 1.23 -27.08
CA ASN A 44 -5.25 1.25 -27.78
C ASN A 44 -6.42 1.43 -26.81
N CYS A 45 -7.36 2.31 -27.14
CA CYS A 45 -8.63 2.51 -26.43
C CYS A 45 -8.49 2.97 -24.96
N VAL A 46 -7.31 3.42 -24.55
CA VAL A 46 -7.02 3.78 -23.16
C VAL A 46 -7.68 5.10 -22.78
N SER A 47 -7.63 6.10 -23.66
CA SER A 47 -8.07 7.45 -23.36
C SER A 47 -8.40 8.26 -24.62
N ALA A 48 -8.83 9.52 -24.45
CA ALA A 48 -8.94 10.52 -25.49
C ALA A 48 -7.54 11.01 -25.92
N PRO A 49 -7.38 11.65 -27.14
CA PRO A 49 -6.07 11.96 -27.71
C PRO A 49 -5.15 12.79 -26.81
N GLY A 50 -5.68 13.85 -26.18
CA GLY A 50 -4.88 14.72 -25.31
C GLY A 50 -4.33 14.03 -24.05
N ALA A 51 -5.08 13.09 -23.47
CA ALA A 51 -4.59 12.29 -22.36
C ALA A 51 -3.64 11.19 -22.83
N MET A 52 -3.89 10.59 -24.01
CA MET A 52 -2.99 9.63 -24.63
C MET A 52 -1.63 10.25 -24.95
N LYS A 53 -1.60 11.50 -25.41
CA LYS A 53 -0.35 12.27 -25.61
C LYS A 53 0.51 12.34 -24.36
N LYS A 54 -0.10 12.66 -23.22
CA LYS A 54 0.60 12.69 -21.92
C LYS A 54 1.17 11.32 -21.53
N LEU A 55 0.40 10.24 -21.77
CA LEU A 55 0.88 8.88 -21.51
C LEU A 55 2.08 8.54 -22.39
N VAL A 56 2.02 8.84 -23.67
CA VAL A 56 3.11 8.60 -24.63
C VAL A 56 4.38 9.37 -24.24
N GLN A 57 4.24 10.63 -23.85
CA GLN A 57 5.36 11.45 -23.36
C GLN A 57 6.03 10.85 -22.11
N GLY A 58 5.24 10.20 -21.24
CA GLY A 58 5.75 9.51 -20.04
C GLY A 58 6.36 8.13 -20.27
N LEU A 59 6.25 7.54 -21.49
CA LEU A 59 6.79 6.21 -21.76
C LEU A 59 8.33 6.21 -21.93
N GLY A 60 8.89 7.32 -22.40
CA GLY A 60 10.29 7.39 -22.82
C GLY A 60 10.53 6.70 -24.18
N GLU A 61 11.76 6.37 -24.48
CA GLU A 61 12.12 5.69 -25.73
C GLU A 61 11.63 4.23 -25.74
N THR A 62 11.09 3.80 -26.88
CA THR A 62 10.71 2.41 -27.16
C THR A 62 11.66 1.83 -28.22
N LEU A 63 12.04 0.56 -28.05
CA LEU A 63 12.91 -0.15 -28.98
C LEU A 63 12.16 -0.56 -30.27
N LEU A 64 10.85 -0.84 -30.11
CA LEU A 64 9.97 -1.24 -31.21
C LEU A 64 9.08 -0.06 -31.64
N PRO A 65 8.54 -0.08 -32.88
CA PRO A 65 7.57 0.90 -33.32
C PRO A 65 6.38 1.02 -32.35
N LEU A 66 6.08 2.24 -31.92
CA LEU A 66 4.94 2.51 -31.04
C LEU A 66 3.67 2.75 -31.85
N SER A 67 2.59 2.07 -31.47
CA SER A 67 1.23 2.22 -31.99
C SER A 67 0.35 2.98 -31.01
N VAL A 68 -0.39 4.00 -31.49
CA VAL A 68 -1.29 4.81 -30.63
C VAL A 68 -2.65 4.97 -31.30
N MET A 69 -3.69 4.42 -30.66
CA MET A 69 -5.08 4.42 -31.15
C MET A 69 -6.04 4.89 -30.05
N PRO A 70 -6.19 6.20 -29.81
CA PRO A 70 -7.08 6.73 -28.78
C PRO A 70 -8.55 6.65 -29.20
N ASN A 71 -9.43 6.86 -28.21
CA ASN A 71 -10.84 7.13 -28.48
C ASN A 71 -11.02 8.54 -29.06
N ALA A 72 -12.07 8.78 -29.85
CA ALA A 72 -12.35 10.10 -30.46
C ALA A 72 -12.59 11.22 -29.45
N GLY A 73 -12.80 10.90 -28.18
CA GLY A 73 -13.04 11.82 -27.08
C GLY A 73 -13.31 11.07 -25.79
N TYR A 74 -13.82 11.77 -24.76
CA TYR A 74 -14.32 11.10 -23.56
C TYR A 74 -15.73 10.54 -23.80
N PRO A 75 -16.03 9.35 -23.23
CA PRO A 75 -17.36 8.77 -23.32
C PRO A 75 -18.38 9.61 -22.53
N VAL A 76 -19.48 9.93 -23.17
CA VAL A 76 -20.68 10.46 -22.52
C VAL A 76 -21.65 9.29 -22.37
N VAL A 77 -21.90 8.90 -21.12
CA VAL A 77 -22.80 7.77 -20.81
C VAL A 77 -24.22 8.31 -20.69
N THR A 78 -25.11 7.91 -21.59
CA THR A 78 -26.55 8.10 -21.47
C THR A 78 -27.20 6.81 -20.97
N ARG A 79 -28.48 6.86 -20.57
CA ARG A 79 -29.22 5.65 -20.10
C ARG A 79 -29.20 4.48 -21.09
N ALA A 80 -28.98 4.75 -22.38
CA ALA A 80 -29.06 3.74 -23.43
C ALA A 80 -27.77 3.50 -24.21
N ARG A 81 -26.80 4.43 -24.21
CA ARG A 81 -25.61 4.35 -25.09
C ARG A 81 -24.42 5.10 -24.52
N VAL A 82 -23.23 4.64 -24.92
CA VAL A 82 -21.97 5.37 -24.74
C VAL A 82 -21.68 6.13 -26.04
N LEU A 83 -21.60 7.45 -25.96
CA LEU A 83 -21.34 8.33 -27.10
C LEU A 83 -19.96 8.97 -26.95
N TYR A 84 -19.28 9.18 -28.06
CA TYR A 84 -18.01 9.90 -28.12
C TYR A 84 -18.21 11.16 -28.99
N GLN A 85 -17.90 12.33 -28.44
CA GLN A 85 -18.20 13.62 -29.08
C GLN A 85 -16.93 14.42 -29.44
N GLY A 86 -15.83 13.73 -29.72
CA GLY A 86 -14.59 14.38 -30.17
C GLY A 86 -14.74 14.99 -31.56
N LYS A 87 -14.20 16.20 -31.76
CA LYS A 87 -14.16 16.86 -33.09
C LYS A 87 -12.97 16.30 -33.88
N PRO A 88 -13.15 16.00 -35.19
CA PRO A 88 -12.08 15.49 -36.04
C PRO A 88 -10.82 16.38 -36.06
N GLU A 89 -10.98 17.69 -36.04
CA GLU A 89 -9.87 18.66 -36.09
C GLU A 89 -9.04 18.63 -34.79
N TYR A 90 -9.73 18.52 -33.62
CA TYR A 90 -9.05 18.38 -32.34
C TYR A 90 -8.31 17.06 -32.27
N PHE A 91 -8.97 15.98 -32.70
CA PHE A 91 -8.35 14.64 -32.75
C PHE A 91 -7.10 14.66 -33.61
N ALA A 92 -7.16 15.20 -34.83
CA ALA A 92 -6.05 15.28 -35.77
C ALA A 92 -4.87 16.07 -35.19
N ARG A 93 -5.11 17.25 -34.62
CA ARG A 93 -4.06 18.09 -34.03
C ARG A 93 -3.32 17.40 -32.89
N GLU A 94 -4.05 16.78 -31.96
CA GLU A 94 -3.41 16.08 -30.84
C GLU A 94 -2.63 14.85 -31.31
N MET A 95 -3.14 14.13 -32.32
CA MET A 95 -2.47 12.99 -32.92
C MET A 95 -1.25 13.42 -33.76
N GLY A 96 -1.30 14.59 -34.41
CA GLY A 96 -0.15 15.19 -35.08
C GLY A 96 1.01 15.46 -34.12
N GLN A 97 0.69 15.95 -32.90
CA GLN A 97 1.71 16.15 -31.85
C GLN A 97 2.28 14.83 -31.35
N ILE A 98 1.48 13.77 -31.27
CA ILE A 98 1.94 12.42 -30.93
C ILE A 98 2.88 11.89 -32.03
N ALA A 99 2.52 12.10 -33.30
CA ALA A 99 3.37 11.74 -34.44
C ALA A 99 4.72 12.49 -34.43
N ALA A 100 4.67 13.80 -34.14
CA ALA A 100 5.88 14.63 -34.00
C ALA A 100 6.79 14.15 -32.88
N GLY A 101 6.25 13.50 -31.87
CA GLY A 101 7.00 12.81 -30.79
C GLY A 101 7.63 11.47 -31.19
N GLY A 102 7.49 11.01 -32.46
CA GLY A 102 8.15 9.78 -32.95
C GLY A 102 7.27 8.55 -33.05
N VAL A 103 5.99 8.64 -32.71
CA VAL A 103 5.05 7.52 -32.87
C VAL A 103 4.80 7.24 -34.36
N ARG A 104 4.90 5.98 -34.78
CA ARG A 104 4.86 5.60 -36.20
C ARG A 104 3.54 4.97 -36.64
N ILE A 105 2.79 4.35 -35.75
CA ILE A 105 1.54 3.69 -36.07
C ILE A 105 0.43 4.45 -35.37
N LEU A 106 -0.39 5.14 -36.15
CA LEU A 106 -1.44 6.04 -35.67
C LEU A 106 -2.80 5.61 -36.20
N GLY A 107 -3.80 5.70 -35.35
CA GLY A 107 -5.17 5.37 -35.71
C GLY A 107 -6.15 5.87 -34.68
N GLY A 108 -7.32 5.28 -34.65
CA GLY A 108 -8.35 5.62 -33.67
C GLY A 108 -9.11 4.39 -33.21
N CYS A 109 -9.81 4.52 -32.10
CA CYS A 109 -10.62 3.45 -31.51
C CYS A 109 -12.07 3.92 -31.34
N CYS A 110 -12.66 3.78 -30.17
CA CYS A 110 -14.07 4.06 -29.92
C CYS A 110 -14.47 5.49 -30.31
N GLY A 111 -15.55 5.60 -31.10
CA GLY A 111 -16.07 6.87 -31.60
C GLY A 111 -15.31 7.49 -32.77
N THR A 112 -14.21 6.90 -33.21
CA THR A 112 -13.48 7.38 -34.40
C THR A 112 -14.28 7.07 -35.66
N THR A 113 -14.43 8.06 -36.50
CA THR A 113 -15.14 7.97 -37.79
C THR A 113 -14.16 8.21 -38.95
N PRO A 114 -14.57 7.95 -40.21
CA PRO A 114 -13.74 8.28 -41.38
C PRO A 114 -13.32 9.75 -41.43
N ALA A 115 -14.14 10.67 -40.94
CA ALA A 115 -13.80 12.10 -40.86
C ALA A 115 -12.60 12.36 -39.91
N HIS A 116 -12.50 11.67 -38.80
CA HIS A 116 -11.35 11.77 -37.90
C HIS A 116 -10.05 11.28 -38.56
N ILE A 117 -10.13 10.17 -39.31
CA ILE A 117 -8.97 9.63 -40.02
C ILE A 117 -8.56 10.51 -41.19
N ALA A 118 -9.53 11.07 -41.92
CA ALA A 118 -9.24 12.01 -42.99
C ALA A 118 -8.55 13.30 -42.49
N ALA A 119 -9.06 13.88 -41.38
CA ALA A 119 -8.42 15.00 -40.72
C ALA A 119 -7.02 14.68 -40.19
N LEU A 120 -6.85 13.50 -39.58
CA LEU A 120 -5.53 13.02 -39.14
C LEU A 120 -4.57 12.88 -40.33
N ARG A 121 -5.01 12.32 -41.44
CA ARG A 121 -4.18 12.18 -42.63
C ARG A 121 -3.70 13.53 -43.14
N ALA A 122 -4.62 14.51 -43.25
CA ALA A 122 -4.27 15.87 -43.68
C ALA A 122 -3.27 16.55 -42.75
N GLU A 123 -3.43 16.35 -41.41
CA GLU A 123 -2.50 16.87 -40.41
C GLU A 123 -1.11 16.26 -40.55
N LEU A 124 -1.03 14.92 -40.78
CA LEU A 124 0.25 14.22 -40.96
C LEU A 124 0.97 14.62 -42.24
N ASP A 125 0.21 14.87 -43.33
CA ASP A 125 0.79 15.31 -44.62
C ASP A 125 1.33 16.75 -44.54
N ALA A 126 0.80 17.57 -43.62
CA ALA A 126 1.28 18.93 -43.34
C ALA A 126 2.52 18.97 -42.42
N LEU A 127 2.85 17.88 -41.73
CA LEU A 127 4.03 17.84 -40.90
C LEU A 127 5.32 17.79 -41.75
N PRO A 128 6.38 18.51 -41.37
CA PRO A 128 7.66 18.44 -42.07
C PRO A 128 8.17 16.99 -42.03
N GLN A 129 8.55 16.47 -43.22
CA GLN A 129 9.13 15.12 -43.34
C GLN A 129 10.46 15.07 -42.58
N ARG A 130 10.47 14.32 -41.49
CA ARG A 130 11.68 14.08 -40.69
C ARG A 130 12.59 13.10 -41.39
N THR A 131 13.73 13.56 -41.84
CA THR A 131 14.82 12.75 -42.44
C THR A 131 15.78 12.27 -41.39
N GLU A 132 15.57 11.76 -40.35
CA GLU A 132 16.36 11.13 -39.27
C GLU A 132 15.86 11.43 -37.86
N ALA A 133 15.97 10.41 -37.00
CA ALA A 133 15.57 10.47 -35.63
C ALA A 133 16.47 11.43 -34.84
N ALA A 134 15.96 12.61 -34.50
CA ALA A 134 16.56 13.41 -33.44
C ALA A 134 16.25 12.80 -32.07
N PRO A 135 17.23 12.70 -31.17
CA PRO A 135 16.98 12.20 -29.82
C PRO A 135 15.93 13.07 -29.13
N ALA A 136 14.99 12.40 -28.47
CA ALA A 136 13.94 13.07 -27.71
C ALA A 136 14.54 14.06 -26.71
N ALA A 137 14.10 15.30 -26.76
CA ALA A 137 14.53 16.33 -25.83
C ALA A 137 14.19 15.88 -24.42
N LYS A 138 15.20 15.75 -23.57
CA LYS A 138 15.03 15.55 -22.12
C LYS A 138 14.36 16.78 -21.55
N LEU A 139 13.07 16.66 -21.27
CA LEU A 139 12.41 17.63 -20.39
C LEU A 139 12.98 17.41 -18.98
N SER A 140 13.90 18.28 -18.58
CA SER A 140 14.30 18.40 -17.18
C SER A 140 13.12 18.95 -16.39
N THR A 141 12.37 18.08 -15.75
CA THR A 141 11.50 18.50 -14.67
C THR A 141 12.39 18.89 -13.51
N GLY A 142 12.52 20.19 -13.24
CA GLY A 142 13.17 20.68 -12.05
C GLY A 142 12.45 20.16 -10.82
N THR A 143 12.94 19.08 -10.27
CA THR A 143 12.53 18.62 -8.96
C THR A 143 13.15 19.53 -7.92
N ALA A 144 12.31 20.24 -7.17
CA ALA A 144 12.76 20.80 -5.89
C ALA A 144 13.36 19.64 -5.08
N PRO A 145 14.50 19.83 -4.40
CA PRO A 145 15.09 18.79 -3.58
C PRO A 145 14.06 18.35 -2.55
N ALA A 146 13.70 17.08 -2.57
CA ALA A 146 12.90 16.51 -1.52
C ALA A 146 13.68 16.68 -0.21
N VAL A 147 13.12 17.42 0.72
CA VAL A 147 13.62 17.43 2.09
C VAL A 147 13.31 16.05 2.64
N GLU A 148 14.30 15.16 2.62
CA GLU A 148 14.23 13.91 3.37
C GLU A 148 14.10 14.30 4.84
N LYS A 149 12.90 14.21 5.38
CA LYS A 149 12.71 14.24 6.83
C LYS A 149 13.30 12.95 7.36
N ASP A 150 14.25 13.10 8.28
CA ASP A 150 14.97 12.00 8.91
C ASP A 150 13.98 11.07 9.64
N ASP A 151 13.80 9.86 9.12
CA ASP A 151 12.92 8.86 9.69
C ASP A 151 13.67 8.06 10.76
N ALA A 152 13.47 8.46 12.01
CA ALA A 152 14.14 7.87 13.16
C ALA A 152 13.82 6.38 13.34
N PHE A 153 12.61 5.94 13.03
CA PHE A 153 12.20 4.54 13.11
C PHE A 153 12.95 3.68 12.09
N LEU A 154 12.91 4.08 10.82
CA LEU A 154 13.60 3.33 9.76
C LEU A 154 15.11 3.32 9.94
N ARG A 155 15.68 4.42 10.44
CA ARG A 155 17.13 4.49 10.73
C ARG A 155 17.54 3.47 11.77
N LYS A 156 16.81 3.37 12.90
CA LYS A 156 17.04 2.35 13.93
C LYS A 156 16.88 0.94 13.37
N LEU A 157 15.77 0.69 12.69
CA LEU A 157 15.46 -0.60 12.11
C LEU A 157 16.53 -1.07 11.10
N ASN A 158 17.05 -0.16 10.28
CA ASN A 158 18.09 -0.46 9.30
C ASN A 158 19.48 -0.58 9.94
N ALA A 159 19.72 0.06 11.09
CA ALA A 159 20.93 -0.14 11.90
C ALA A 159 20.94 -1.49 12.66
N GLY A 160 19.84 -2.25 12.60
CA GLY A 160 19.70 -3.50 13.32
C GLY A 160 19.29 -3.34 14.78
N GLU A 161 18.96 -2.12 15.21
CA GLU A 161 18.43 -1.87 16.54
C GLU A 161 17.01 -2.44 16.65
N LYS A 162 16.69 -3.00 17.81
CA LYS A 162 15.33 -3.48 18.10
C LYS A 162 14.40 -2.30 18.32
N VAL A 163 13.27 -2.28 17.63
CA VAL A 163 12.30 -1.17 17.67
C VAL A 163 10.98 -1.58 18.34
N ILE A 164 10.26 -0.60 18.85
CA ILE A 164 8.93 -0.77 19.42
C ILE A 164 7.92 0.03 18.59
N ALA A 165 7.11 -0.68 17.80
CA ALA A 165 5.91 -0.15 17.19
C ALA A 165 4.72 -0.40 18.13
N ILE A 166 3.82 0.57 18.29
CA ILE A 166 2.65 0.40 19.16
C ILE A 166 1.37 0.83 18.47
N GLU A 167 0.34 -0.01 18.54
CA GLU A 167 -0.98 0.29 18.02
C GLU A 167 -1.83 0.99 19.05
N LEU A 168 -2.45 2.08 18.62
CA LEU A 168 -3.51 2.76 19.36
C LEU A 168 -4.68 3.01 18.42
N ASP A 169 -5.83 2.48 18.79
CA ASP A 169 -7.07 2.58 18.01
C ASP A 169 -7.55 4.03 17.89
N SER A 170 -7.82 4.50 16.68
CA SER A 170 -8.37 5.83 16.44
C SER A 170 -9.75 6.01 17.10
N PRO A 171 -10.12 7.24 17.49
CA PRO A 171 -11.41 7.50 18.15
C PRO A 171 -12.62 7.23 17.25
N ARG A 172 -13.76 6.95 17.88
CA ARG A 172 -15.08 6.90 17.20
C ARG A 172 -15.81 8.24 17.21
N VAL A 173 -15.22 9.25 17.86
CA VAL A 173 -15.76 10.60 18.03
C VAL A 173 -14.79 11.62 17.44
N ALA A 174 -15.26 12.84 17.20
CA ALA A 174 -14.45 13.89 16.57
C ALA A 174 -13.34 14.46 17.48
N ASP A 175 -13.43 14.24 18.79
CA ASP A 175 -12.41 14.68 19.74
C ASP A 175 -11.18 13.77 19.70
N LEU A 176 -10.04 14.37 19.41
CA LEU A 176 -8.74 13.72 19.30
C LEU A 176 -7.82 13.97 20.51
N SER A 177 -8.23 14.80 21.45
CA SER A 177 -7.39 15.26 22.57
C SER A 177 -6.84 14.12 23.43
N GLY A 178 -7.71 13.21 23.87
CA GLY A 178 -7.33 12.05 24.66
C GLY A 178 -6.46 11.06 23.90
N TYR A 179 -6.66 10.93 22.59
CA TYR A 179 -5.83 10.10 21.73
C TYR A 179 -4.41 10.66 21.62
N LEU A 180 -4.26 11.96 21.36
CA LEU A 180 -2.94 12.62 21.25
C LEU A 180 -2.20 12.61 22.60
N ASP A 181 -2.91 12.73 23.71
CA ASP A 181 -2.31 12.56 25.04
C ASP A 181 -1.77 11.12 25.22
N GLY A 182 -2.57 10.12 24.89
CA GLY A 182 -2.13 8.71 24.90
C GLY A 182 -0.91 8.48 24.01
N ALA A 183 -0.92 8.99 22.78
CA ALA A 183 0.21 8.88 21.84
C ALA A 183 1.48 9.54 22.40
N ARG A 184 1.37 10.73 22.99
CA ARG A 184 2.50 11.44 23.64
C ARG A 184 3.09 10.63 24.79
N ARG A 185 2.25 10.04 25.64
CA ARG A 185 2.68 9.19 26.76
C ARG A 185 3.41 7.94 26.26
N LEU A 186 2.90 7.28 25.24
CA LEU A 186 3.53 6.10 24.63
C LEU A 186 4.88 6.46 23.98
N GLN A 187 4.98 7.60 23.30
CA GLN A 187 6.24 8.12 22.78
C GLN A 187 7.24 8.37 23.92
N ALA A 188 6.82 9.03 24.99
CA ALA A 188 7.66 9.32 26.16
C ALA A 188 8.10 8.01 26.87
N ALA A 189 7.29 6.96 26.86
CA ALA A 189 7.66 5.65 27.37
C ALA A 189 8.72 4.95 26.47
N GLY A 190 8.89 5.40 25.23
CA GLY A 190 9.92 4.92 24.31
C GLY A 190 9.41 4.10 23.14
N ALA A 191 8.16 4.26 22.73
CA ALA A 191 7.69 3.74 21.45
C ALA A 191 8.33 4.53 20.29
N ASP A 192 8.83 3.82 19.29
CA ASP A 192 9.50 4.38 18.11
C ASP A 192 8.52 4.75 17.01
N LEU A 193 7.40 4.02 16.90
CA LEU A 193 6.40 4.15 15.85
C LEU A 193 4.99 3.97 16.42
N LEU A 194 4.06 4.85 16.07
CA LEU A 194 2.63 4.65 16.36
C LEU A 194 1.93 4.05 15.13
N THR A 195 1.26 2.91 15.30
CA THR A 195 0.43 2.33 14.24
C THR A 195 -1.05 2.62 14.52
N ILE A 196 -1.83 2.84 13.47
CA ILE A 196 -3.22 3.29 13.58
C ILE A 196 -4.10 2.44 12.67
N ALA A 197 -4.99 1.65 13.28
CA ALA A 197 -5.85 0.74 12.54
C ALA A 197 -6.88 1.48 11.65
N ASP A 198 -7.12 0.96 10.44
CA ASP A 198 -8.08 1.49 9.46
C ASP A 198 -9.41 0.74 9.59
N CYS A 199 -10.33 1.28 10.37
CA CYS A 199 -11.67 0.74 10.59
C CYS A 199 -11.65 -0.77 10.92
N PRO A 200 -11.02 -1.17 12.06
CA PRO A 200 -10.95 -2.57 12.47
C PRO A 200 -12.35 -3.18 12.62
N ILE A 201 -12.46 -4.46 12.30
CA ILE A 201 -13.75 -5.20 12.27
C ILE A 201 -14.79 -4.51 11.36
N ALA A 202 -14.32 -3.81 10.33
CA ALA A 202 -15.14 -3.04 9.38
C ALA A 202 -16.03 -1.94 10.02
N GLN A 203 -15.76 -1.52 11.25
CA GLN A 203 -16.49 -0.47 11.93
C GLN A 203 -15.85 0.89 11.73
N ALA A 204 -16.63 1.89 11.31
CA ALA A 204 -16.16 3.23 11.06
C ALA A 204 -15.53 3.87 12.31
N ARG A 205 -14.34 4.45 12.15
CA ARG A 205 -13.59 5.24 13.11
C ARG A 205 -13.03 6.47 12.41
N MET A 206 -12.37 7.36 13.14
CA MET A 206 -11.63 8.44 12.54
C MET A 206 -10.57 7.87 11.59
N ASP A 207 -10.43 8.44 10.40
CA ASP A 207 -9.52 7.94 9.35
C ASP A 207 -8.07 7.83 9.85
N SER A 208 -7.50 6.65 9.72
CA SER A 208 -6.15 6.32 10.21
C SER A 208 -5.08 7.25 9.64
N SER A 209 -5.22 7.66 8.39
CA SER A 209 -4.25 8.52 7.70
C SER A 209 -4.33 9.97 8.20
N LEU A 210 -5.53 10.49 8.47
CA LEU A 210 -5.70 11.82 9.08
C LEU A 210 -5.11 11.87 10.49
N VAL A 211 -5.34 10.80 11.27
CA VAL A 211 -4.76 10.67 12.62
C VAL A 211 -3.24 10.58 12.54
N ALA A 212 -2.70 9.80 11.61
CA ALA A 212 -1.24 9.70 11.39
C ALA A 212 -0.61 11.06 11.06
N CYS A 213 -1.22 11.84 10.17
CA CYS A 213 -0.76 13.20 9.85
C CYS A 213 -0.77 14.10 11.10
N ARG A 214 -1.79 14.01 11.95
CA ARG A 214 -1.87 14.79 13.18
C ARG A 214 -0.79 14.39 14.19
N VAL A 215 -0.60 13.10 14.43
CA VAL A 215 0.45 12.55 15.29
C VAL A 215 1.83 13.01 14.81
N HIS A 216 2.12 12.81 13.53
CA HIS A 216 3.39 13.22 12.96
C HIS A 216 3.64 14.73 13.09
N ARG A 217 2.63 15.56 12.80
CA ARG A 217 2.74 17.01 12.82
C ARG A 217 2.88 17.58 14.23
N GLU A 218 2.10 17.08 15.19
CA GLU A 218 2.02 17.64 16.53
C GLU A 218 3.03 17.05 17.52
N LEU A 219 3.40 15.78 17.33
CA LEU A 219 4.30 15.08 18.24
C LEU A 219 5.69 14.81 17.63
N GLY A 220 5.86 14.98 16.32
CA GLY A 220 7.09 14.58 15.63
C GLY A 220 7.32 13.06 15.65
N MET A 221 6.32 12.27 16.06
CA MET A 221 6.40 10.81 16.15
C MET A 221 6.21 10.18 14.77
N CYS A 222 7.00 9.14 14.43
CA CYS A 222 6.75 8.33 13.26
C CYS A 222 5.37 7.66 13.40
N ALA A 223 4.58 7.69 12.33
CA ALA A 223 3.21 7.18 12.34
C ALA A 223 2.94 6.33 11.11
N LEU A 224 2.40 5.13 11.32
CA LEU A 224 2.11 4.13 10.30
C LEU A 224 0.59 3.91 10.25
N PRO A 225 -0.11 4.61 9.34
CA PRO A 225 -1.52 4.32 9.12
C PRO A 225 -1.68 2.95 8.45
N HIS A 226 -2.63 2.16 8.91
CA HIS A 226 -3.09 1.01 8.17
C HIS A 226 -3.90 1.49 6.97
N MET A 227 -3.73 0.83 5.84
CA MET A 227 -4.45 1.14 4.61
C MET A 227 -5.13 -0.12 4.08
N THR A 228 -6.44 -0.19 4.25
CA THR A 228 -7.25 -1.30 3.75
C THR A 228 -7.60 -1.13 2.27
N CYS A 229 -7.76 -2.25 1.57
CA CYS A 229 -8.27 -2.28 0.20
C CYS A 229 -9.81 -2.21 0.15
N ARG A 230 -10.50 -2.27 1.30
CA ARG A 230 -11.95 -2.46 1.38
C ARG A 230 -12.74 -1.25 0.89
N ASP A 231 -12.37 -0.06 1.34
CA ASP A 231 -13.26 1.11 1.26
C ASP A 231 -12.85 2.13 0.20
N ARG A 232 -11.66 2.00 -0.41
CA ARG A 232 -11.10 3.01 -1.32
C ARG A 232 -10.90 2.46 -2.73
N ASN A 233 -11.33 3.23 -3.73
CA ASN A 233 -10.95 2.99 -5.11
C ASN A 233 -9.55 3.55 -5.41
N LEU A 234 -9.04 3.28 -6.61
CA LEU A 234 -7.71 3.71 -7.04
C LEU A 234 -7.48 5.22 -6.90
N ASN A 235 -8.47 6.05 -7.27
CA ASN A 235 -8.34 7.50 -7.20
C ASN A 235 -8.25 7.98 -5.75
N ALA A 236 -9.11 7.47 -4.87
CA ALA A 236 -9.08 7.77 -3.44
C ALA A 236 -7.78 7.28 -2.80
N THR A 237 -7.31 6.09 -3.16
CA THR A 237 -6.02 5.54 -2.69
C THR A 237 -4.85 6.43 -3.11
N LYS A 238 -4.78 6.85 -4.38
CA LYS A 238 -3.71 7.72 -4.87
C LYS A 238 -3.72 9.09 -4.19
N ALA A 239 -4.90 9.71 -4.10
CA ALA A 239 -5.06 11.02 -3.46
C ALA A 239 -4.58 10.98 -2.01
N LEU A 240 -4.94 9.92 -1.27
CA LEU A 240 -4.55 9.73 0.12
C LEU A 240 -3.03 9.52 0.26
N LEU A 241 -2.41 8.69 -0.58
CA LEU A 241 -0.96 8.46 -0.57
C LEU A 241 -0.16 9.73 -0.84
N LEU A 242 -0.60 10.54 -1.82
CA LEU A 242 0.03 11.84 -2.09
C LEU A 242 -0.11 12.80 -0.90
N GLY A 243 -1.27 12.80 -0.23
CA GLY A 243 -1.51 13.59 0.98
C GLY A 243 -0.59 13.15 2.13
N LEU A 244 -0.52 11.85 2.42
CA LEU A 244 0.38 11.29 3.44
C LEU A 244 1.84 11.68 3.16
N TYR A 245 2.27 11.51 1.91
CA TYR A 245 3.63 11.88 1.51
C TYR A 245 3.91 13.37 1.72
N ALA A 246 2.99 14.25 1.34
CA ALA A 246 3.11 15.70 1.52
C ALA A 246 3.19 16.11 3.01
N GLU A 247 2.44 15.41 3.88
CA GLU A 247 2.44 15.62 5.32
C GLU A 247 3.67 15.04 6.04
N GLY A 248 4.54 14.31 5.33
CA GLY A 248 5.75 13.73 5.91
C GLY A 248 5.59 12.33 6.46
N VAL A 249 4.43 11.70 6.34
CA VAL A 249 4.22 10.28 6.68
C VAL A 249 4.84 9.42 5.58
N ARG A 250 5.75 8.52 5.95
CA ARG A 250 6.55 7.73 5.01
C ARG A 250 6.28 6.23 5.07
N GLU A 251 5.58 5.77 6.10
CA GLU A 251 5.25 4.37 6.34
C GLU A 251 3.76 4.14 6.14
N VAL A 252 3.41 2.97 5.59
CA VAL A 252 2.02 2.48 5.54
C VAL A 252 1.98 0.97 5.74
N LEU A 253 0.96 0.48 6.44
CA LEU A 253 0.64 -0.94 6.49
C LEU A 253 -0.41 -1.27 5.43
N ALA A 254 0.00 -1.97 4.37
CA ALA A 254 -0.90 -2.37 3.30
C ALA A 254 -1.58 -3.70 3.63
N ILE A 255 -2.87 -3.67 3.91
CA ILE A 255 -3.68 -4.83 4.28
C ILE A 255 -4.94 -4.95 3.40
N THR A 256 -5.49 -6.15 3.31
CA THR A 256 -6.73 -6.38 2.56
C THR A 256 -7.93 -5.74 3.25
N GLY A 257 -7.96 -5.77 4.58
CA GLY A 257 -9.06 -5.31 5.42
C GLY A 257 -10.05 -6.43 5.74
N ASP A 258 -10.71 -6.29 6.89
CA ASP A 258 -11.73 -7.23 7.35
C ASP A 258 -12.96 -7.22 6.46
N PRO A 259 -13.65 -8.36 6.29
CA PRO A 259 -14.90 -8.40 5.55
C PRO A 259 -15.98 -7.61 6.29
N ILE A 260 -16.85 -6.95 5.53
CA ILE A 260 -18.02 -6.25 6.09
C ILE A 260 -18.95 -7.29 6.71
N PRO A 261 -19.40 -7.09 7.97
CA PRO A 261 -20.37 -7.99 8.61
C PRO A 261 -21.64 -8.14 7.76
N THR A 262 -22.21 -9.33 7.76
CA THR A 262 -23.37 -9.65 6.89
C THR A 262 -24.55 -8.69 7.14
N ALA A 263 -24.77 -8.29 8.41
CA ALA A 263 -25.85 -7.38 8.78
C ALA A 263 -25.69 -5.95 8.22
N GLU A 264 -24.46 -5.52 7.89
CA GLU A 264 -24.17 -4.16 7.43
C GLU A 264 -24.00 -4.06 5.91
N ARG A 265 -24.07 -5.18 5.18
CA ARG A 265 -23.79 -5.22 3.72
C ARG A 265 -24.79 -4.47 2.85
N ASP A 266 -25.95 -4.17 3.37
CA ASP A 266 -26.95 -3.37 2.65
C ASP A 266 -26.61 -1.88 2.69
N GLU A 267 -26.03 -1.40 3.78
CA GLU A 267 -25.65 -0.01 3.98
C GLU A 267 -24.23 0.29 3.50
N VAL A 268 -23.29 -0.63 3.75
CA VAL A 268 -21.88 -0.47 3.41
C VAL A 268 -21.51 -1.36 2.21
N LYS A 269 -21.01 -0.74 1.13
CA LYS A 269 -20.53 -1.47 -0.06
C LYS A 269 -19.01 -1.46 -0.11
N ASN A 270 -18.42 -2.65 -0.19
CA ASN A 270 -16.98 -2.77 -0.39
C ASN A 270 -16.57 -2.41 -1.82
N VAL A 271 -15.34 -1.99 -1.98
CA VAL A 271 -14.72 -1.63 -3.27
C VAL A 271 -13.73 -2.72 -3.73
N TYR A 272 -12.87 -3.18 -2.85
CA TYR A 272 -11.83 -4.19 -3.09
C TYR A 272 -11.18 -4.14 -4.48
N GLN A 273 -10.77 -2.95 -4.91
CA GLN A 273 -10.10 -2.76 -6.19
C GLN A 273 -8.69 -3.38 -6.20
N PHE A 274 -8.05 -3.41 -5.04
CA PHE A 274 -6.79 -4.06 -4.77
C PHE A 274 -6.95 -5.23 -3.79
N ASN A 275 -5.92 -6.05 -3.69
CA ASN A 275 -5.54 -6.79 -2.50
C ASN A 275 -4.22 -6.21 -1.96
N SER A 276 -3.76 -6.62 -0.78
CA SER A 276 -2.57 -6.05 -0.14
C SER A 276 -1.31 -6.09 -1.01
N ARG A 277 -1.08 -7.15 -1.79
CA ARG A 277 0.07 -7.29 -2.70
C ARG A 277 0.01 -6.27 -3.85
N LYS A 278 -1.15 -6.16 -4.50
CA LYS A 278 -1.37 -5.17 -5.59
C LYS A 278 -1.28 -3.74 -5.06
N LEU A 279 -1.77 -3.49 -3.83
CA LEU A 279 -1.67 -2.20 -3.17
C LEU A 279 -0.21 -1.84 -2.90
N ALA A 280 0.58 -2.76 -2.34
CA ALA A 280 2.01 -2.54 -2.09
C ALA A 280 2.77 -2.20 -3.38
N ARG A 281 2.59 -3.01 -4.44
CA ARG A 281 3.18 -2.75 -5.75
C ARG A 281 2.79 -1.36 -6.29
N TYR A 282 1.53 -0.99 -6.13
CA TYR A 282 1.03 0.30 -6.57
C TYR A 282 1.70 1.45 -5.80
N ILE A 283 1.80 1.37 -4.47
CA ILE A 283 2.45 2.39 -3.63
C ILE A 283 3.91 2.61 -4.07
N VAL A 284 4.68 1.54 -4.19
CA VAL A 284 6.09 1.61 -4.62
C VAL A 284 6.22 2.19 -6.03
N SER A 285 5.27 1.89 -6.91
CA SER A 285 5.30 2.38 -8.29
C SER A 285 5.05 3.88 -8.44
N LEU A 286 4.53 4.57 -7.42
CA LEU A 286 4.34 6.03 -7.43
C LEU A 286 5.63 6.81 -7.21
N ALA A 287 6.72 6.15 -6.83
CA ALA A 287 7.99 6.79 -6.50
C ALA A 287 9.04 6.65 -7.60
N GLY A 288 9.92 7.64 -7.74
CA GLY A 288 11.06 7.67 -8.64
C GLY A 288 11.15 8.93 -9.48
N GLU A 289 12.22 9.03 -10.27
CA GLU A 289 12.43 10.18 -11.15
C GLU A 289 11.28 10.36 -12.16
N GLY A 290 10.72 11.55 -12.21
CA GLY A 290 9.57 11.88 -13.04
C GLY A 290 8.25 11.24 -12.62
N ARG A 291 8.17 10.66 -11.43
CA ARG A 291 6.94 10.10 -10.84
C ARG A 291 6.31 11.06 -9.85
N GLU A 292 5.18 10.64 -9.29
CA GLU A 292 4.38 11.46 -8.37
C GLU A 292 5.04 11.71 -7.03
N MET A 293 5.90 10.79 -6.58
CA MET A 293 6.66 10.90 -5.32
C MET A 293 8.16 10.84 -5.62
N PRO A 294 8.98 11.75 -5.05
CA PRO A 294 10.44 11.75 -5.23
C PRO A 294 11.12 10.47 -4.71
N SER A 295 10.65 9.94 -3.57
CA SER A 295 11.17 8.72 -2.95
C SER A 295 10.05 7.75 -2.62
N ALA A 296 10.39 6.47 -2.43
CA ALA A 296 9.41 5.45 -2.07
C ALA A 296 8.94 5.62 -0.62
N MET A 297 7.66 5.29 -0.39
CA MET A 297 7.17 5.02 0.95
C MET A 297 7.58 3.62 1.37
N THR A 298 7.81 3.43 2.67
CA THR A 298 8.01 2.11 3.26
C THR A 298 6.66 1.42 3.40
N VAL A 299 6.53 0.24 2.79
CA VAL A 299 5.30 -0.54 2.84
C VAL A 299 5.53 -1.78 3.69
N LEU A 300 4.83 -1.84 4.81
CA LEU A 300 4.77 -3.03 5.64
C LEU A 300 3.50 -3.84 5.34
N GLY A 301 3.51 -5.12 5.67
CA GLY A 301 2.39 -6.02 5.54
C GLY A 301 2.04 -6.71 6.85
N ALA A 302 0.92 -7.42 6.90
CA ALA A 302 0.58 -8.31 7.99
C ALA A 302 1.08 -9.73 7.73
N LEU A 303 1.52 -10.43 8.78
CA LEU A 303 1.89 -11.84 8.76
C LEU A 303 1.11 -12.59 9.86
N ASN A 304 0.26 -13.53 9.45
CA ASN A 304 -0.55 -14.30 10.39
C ASN A 304 0.19 -15.56 10.85
N LEU A 305 0.81 -15.49 12.04
CA LEU A 305 1.51 -16.63 12.65
C LEU A 305 0.56 -17.75 13.08
N ASN A 306 -0.73 -17.46 13.24
CA ASN A 306 -1.75 -18.40 13.69
C ASN A 306 -2.58 -18.97 12.52
N ALA A 307 -2.10 -18.84 11.27
CA ALA A 307 -2.81 -19.35 10.09
C ALA A 307 -2.91 -20.87 10.12
N ARG A 308 -4.10 -21.43 9.85
CA ARG A 308 -4.34 -22.89 9.79
C ARG A 308 -3.35 -23.64 8.89
N ASN A 309 -2.93 -22.99 7.81
CA ASN A 309 -1.88 -23.48 6.92
C ASN A 309 -0.80 -22.41 6.80
N PHE A 310 0.19 -22.47 7.67
CA PHE A 310 1.25 -21.50 7.75
C PHE A 310 2.16 -21.50 6.52
N GLU A 311 2.36 -22.65 5.86
CA GLU A 311 3.15 -22.72 4.61
C GLU A 311 2.51 -21.89 3.48
N VAL A 312 1.18 -21.83 3.42
CA VAL A 312 0.47 -20.96 2.47
C VAL A 312 0.67 -19.49 2.83
N GLU A 313 0.59 -19.15 4.11
CA GLU A 313 0.81 -17.77 4.57
C GLU A 313 2.27 -17.34 4.32
N LEU A 314 3.22 -18.22 4.53
CA LEU A 314 4.63 -17.97 4.29
C LEU A 314 4.92 -17.70 2.79
N ARG A 315 4.33 -18.50 1.87
CA ARG A 315 4.40 -18.20 0.43
C ARG A 315 3.81 -16.84 0.09
N ARG A 316 2.66 -16.49 0.72
CA ARG A 316 2.06 -15.16 0.54
C ARG A 316 2.96 -14.04 1.07
N ALA A 317 3.71 -14.27 2.16
CA ALA A 317 4.68 -13.30 2.67
C ALA A 317 5.82 -13.08 1.66
N VAL A 318 6.35 -14.14 1.05
CA VAL A 318 7.33 -14.03 -0.04
C VAL A 318 6.76 -13.20 -1.20
N GLU A 319 5.53 -13.50 -1.66
CA GLU A 319 4.88 -12.72 -2.72
C GLU A 319 4.67 -11.25 -2.32
N LYS A 320 4.41 -10.96 -1.04
CA LYS A 320 4.30 -9.58 -0.53
C LYS A 320 5.63 -8.83 -0.67
N LEU A 321 6.77 -9.46 -0.33
CA LEU A 321 8.10 -8.87 -0.54
C LEU A 321 8.38 -8.61 -2.01
N GLU A 322 8.09 -9.57 -2.89
CA GLU A 322 8.26 -9.42 -4.35
C GLU A 322 7.40 -8.29 -4.93
N ASN A 323 6.34 -7.90 -4.23
CA ASN A 323 5.49 -6.76 -4.58
C ASN A 323 5.87 -5.45 -3.87
N GLY A 324 7.03 -5.41 -3.20
CA GLY A 324 7.62 -4.18 -2.66
C GLY A 324 7.33 -3.91 -1.20
N MET A 325 6.80 -4.88 -0.44
CA MET A 325 6.82 -4.77 1.03
C MET A 325 8.23 -4.99 1.55
N SER A 326 8.61 -4.29 2.60
CA SER A 326 9.93 -4.37 3.24
C SER A 326 9.92 -5.11 4.58
N GLY A 327 8.73 -5.40 5.11
CA GLY A 327 8.61 -6.08 6.39
C GLY A 327 7.17 -6.38 6.79
N PHE A 328 7.02 -6.94 7.99
CA PHE A 328 5.75 -7.44 8.50
C PHE A 328 5.52 -7.08 9.96
N LEU A 329 4.28 -6.70 10.28
CA LEU A 329 3.73 -6.74 11.62
C LEU A 329 2.99 -8.07 11.77
N THR A 330 3.30 -8.85 12.81
CA THR A 330 2.67 -10.16 12.98
C THR A 330 1.38 -10.07 13.80
N GLN A 331 0.52 -11.07 13.67
CA GLN A 331 -0.53 -11.30 14.64
C GLN A 331 0.06 -11.63 16.03
N PRO A 332 -0.69 -11.49 17.14
CA PRO A 332 -0.19 -11.74 18.48
C PRO A 332 0.43 -13.12 18.65
N VAL A 333 1.57 -13.15 19.30
CA VAL A 333 2.23 -14.38 19.74
C VAL A 333 1.69 -14.73 21.13
N LEU A 334 0.82 -15.75 21.20
CA LEU A 334 0.17 -16.23 22.42
C LEU A 334 0.13 -17.76 22.48
N SER A 335 1.07 -18.40 21.73
CA SER A 335 1.22 -19.86 21.71
C SER A 335 2.63 -20.27 21.30
N GLU A 336 3.08 -21.45 21.72
CA GLU A 336 4.35 -22.02 21.28
C GLU A 336 4.39 -22.20 19.75
N GLN A 337 3.25 -22.57 19.15
CA GLN A 337 3.14 -22.72 17.71
C GLN A 337 3.38 -21.39 16.97
N ALA A 338 2.92 -20.27 17.52
CA ALA A 338 3.16 -18.94 16.93
C ALA A 338 4.66 -18.58 16.97
N VAL A 339 5.37 -18.90 18.06
CA VAL A 339 6.83 -18.73 18.16
C VAL A 339 7.55 -19.57 17.12
N GLU A 340 7.17 -20.84 16.97
CA GLU A 340 7.76 -21.74 15.98
C GLU A 340 7.50 -21.25 14.54
N ASN A 341 6.29 -20.73 14.26
CA ASN A 341 5.97 -20.14 12.98
C ASN A 341 6.76 -18.85 12.73
N LEU A 342 7.01 -18.04 13.75
CA LEU A 342 7.87 -16.85 13.66
C LEU A 342 9.32 -17.26 13.32
N ARG A 343 9.83 -18.31 13.96
CA ARG A 343 11.16 -18.89 13.65
C ARG A 343 11.24 -19.33 12.17
N LYS A 344 10.24 -20.06 11.68
CA LYS A 344 10.16 -20.48 10.27
C LYS A 344 10.08 -19.29 9.33
N ALA A 345 9.31 -18.26 9.69
CA ALA A 345 9.23 -17.03 8.91
C ALA A 345 10.60 -16.35 8.79
N ARG A 346 11.32 -16.19 9.89
CA ARG A 346 12.69 -15.64 9.87
C ARG A 346 13.63 -16.46 8.99
N GLN A 347 13.60 -17.78 9.09
CA GLN A 347 14.44 -18.66 8.27
C GLN A 347 14.14 -18.52 6.77
N THR A 348 12.87 -18.40 6.38
CA THR A 348 12.46 -18.31 4.98
C THR A 348 12.67 -16.93 4.38
N LEU A 349 12.33 -15.88 5.12
CA LEU A 349 12.38 -14.50 4.66
C LEU A 349 13.78 -13.89 4.79
N GLY A 350 14.57 -14.39 5.77
CA GLY A 350 15.93 -13.90 6.02
C GLY A 350 15.95 -12.40 6.33
N GLU A 351 17.07 -11.77 6.02
CA GLU A 351 17.27 -10.31 6.18
C GLU A 351 16.52 -9.46 5.14
N ARG A 352 15.88 -10.09 4.15
CA ARG A 352 15.07 -9.39 3.14
C ARG A 352 13.81 -8.75 3.70
N ALA A 353 13.38 -9.19 4.88
CA ALA A 353 12.18 -8.69 5.54
C ALA A 353 12.46 -8.31 6.99
N LYS A 354 11.99 -7.15 7.38
CA LYS A 354 11.91 -6.77 8.79
C LYS A 354 10.65 -7.36 9.40
N ILE A 355 10.76 -7.98 10.58
CA ILE A 355 9.63 -8.63 11.26
C ILE A 355 9.48 -8.05 12.65
N LEU A 356 8.33 -7.42 12.93
CA LEU A 356 7.97 -6.98 14.27
C LEU A 356 6.98 -7.97 14.87
N ALA A 357 7.38 -8.62 15.97
CA ALA A 357 6.58 -9.63 16.63
C ALA A 357 5.39 -8.98 17.37
N GLY A 358 4.19 -9.45 17.10
CA GLY A 358 2.97 -8.98 17.73
C GLY A 358 2.89 -9.40 19.18
N ILE A 359 2.79 -8.44 20.10
CA ILE A 359 2.60 -8.67 21.54
C ILE A 359 1.33 -7.94 21.98
N MET A 360 0.38 -8.67 22.51
CA MET A 360 -0.89 -8.14 22.99
C MET A 360 -1.17 -8.65 24.41
N PRO A 361 -1.15 -7.77 25.43
CA PRO A 361 -1.47 -8.20 26.79
C PRO A 361 -2.92 -8.72 26.91
N VAL A 362 -3.06 -9.97 27.34
CA VAL A 362 -4.34 -10.48 27.84
C VAL A 362 -4.59 -9.85 29.20
N VAL A 363 -5.80 -9.37 29.46
CA VAL A 363 -6.11 -8.63 30.70
C VAL A 363 -7.16 -9.28 31.59
N SER A 364 -7.76 -10.38 31.13
CA SER A 364 -8.70 -11.21 31.90
C SER A 364 -9.02 -12.49 31.16
N GLN A 365 -9.57 -13.49 31.85
CA GLN A 365 -10.06 -14.71 31.23
C GLN A 365 -11.11 -14.43 30.14
N ARG A 366 -12.07 -13.56 30.41
CA ARG A 366 -13.09 -13.15 29.42
C ARG A 366 -12.46 -12.55 28.17
N ASN A 367 -11.42 -11.73 28.33
CA ASN A 367 -10.70 -11.16 27.19
C ASN A 367 -9.97 -12.24 26.40
N ALA A 368 -9.29 -13.19 27.07
CA ALA A 368 -8.64 -14.31 26.40
C ALA A 368 -9.61 -15.16 25.59
N ILE A 369 -10.76 -15.52 26.20
CA ILE A 369 -11.82 -16.29 25.52
C ILE A 369 -12.38 -15.51 24.32
N PHE A 370 -12.59 -14.21 24.46
CA PHE A 370 -13.04 -13.36 23.35
C PHE A 370 -12.03 -13.33 22.21
N MET A 371 -10.73 -13.18 22.52
CA MET A 371 -9.67 -13.15 21.52
C MET A 371 -9.61 -14.47 20.73
N GLU A 372 -9.71 -15.60 21.43
CA GLU A 372 -9.69 -16.93 20.81
C GLU A 372 -10.88 -17.17 19.89
N ASN A 373 -12.08 -16.74 20.28
CA ASN A 373 -13.31 -17.14 19.58
C ASN A 373 -13.84 -16.09 18.60
N GLU A 374 -13.55 -14.79 18.81
CA GLU A 374 -14.18 -13.70 18.06
C GLU A 374 -13.18 -12.94 17.18
N ILE A 375 -11.87 -13.04 17.43
CA ILE A 375 -10.87 -12.31 16.63
C ILE A 375 -10.17 -13.28 15.67
N ASN A 376 -10.47 -13.13 14.41
CA ASN A 376 -9.87 -13.98 13.37
C ASN A 376 -8.35 -13.77 13.30
N GLY A 377 -7.59 -14.87 13.36
CA GLY A 377 -6.14 -14.85 13.25
C GLY A 377 -5.41 -14.72 14.60
N ILE A 378 -6.11 -14.69 15.70
CA ILE A 378 -5.54 -14.82 17.05
C ILE A 378 -5.80 -16.23 17.57
N HIS A 379 -4.80 -16.84 18.20
CA HIS A 379 -4.92 -18.09 18.93
C HIS A 379 -4.30 -17.89 20.31
N VAL A 380 -5.06 -18.20 21.34
CA VAL A 380 -4.64 -18.12 22.75
C VAL A 380 -4.66 -19.54 23.32
N GLU A 381 -3.52 -20.03 23.78
CA GLU A 381 -3.44 -21.35 24.37
C GLU A 381 -4.33 -21.49 25.60
N GLU A 382 -4.91 -22.67 25.77
CA GLU A 382 -5.86 -22.96 26.86
C GLU A 382 -5.24 -22.78 28.24
N ASP A 383 -3.98 -23.11 28.42
CA ASP A 383 -3.28 -22.89 29.68
C ASP A 383 -3.17 -21.40 30.04
N ILE A 384 -2.94 -20.53 29.04
CA ILE A 384 -2.98 -19.06 29.23
C ILE A 384 -4.37 -18.63 29.66
N ILE A 385 -5.42 -19.12 29.00
CA ILE A 385 -6.82 -18.79 29.36
C ILE A 385 -7.10 -19.17 30.81
N GLN A 386 -6.71 -20.36 31.23
CA GLN A 386 -6.96 -20.88 32.58
C GLN A 386 -6.18 -20.14 33.67
N ARG A 387 -5.00 -19.62 33.38
CA ARG A 387 -4.20 -18.82 34.33
C ARG A 387 -4.92 -17.52 34.73
N PHE A 388 -5.82 -16.99 33.92
CA PHE A 388 -6.62 -15.80 34.23
C PHE A 388 -7.91 -16.11 35.00
N ALA A 389 -8.23 -17.37 35.31
CA ALA A 389 -9.45 -17.74 36.00
C ALA A 389 -9.47 -17.17 37.42
N GLY A 390 -10.56 -16.50 37.78
CA GLY A 390 -10.78 -15.97 39.13
C GLY A 390 -9.94 -14.75 39.50
N LEU A 391 -9.11 -14.21 38.59
CA LEU A 391 -8.32 -13.02 38.87
C LEU A 391 -9.18 -11.74 38.81
N ASP A 392 -8.89 -10.82 39.68
CA ASP A 392 -9.39 -9.46 39.58
C ASP A 392 -8.70 -8.63 38.51
N ARG A 393 -9.07 -7.37 38.33
CA ARG A 393 -8.52 -6.51 37.27
C ARG A 393 -7.00 -6.28 37.42
N GLU A 394 -6.54 -6.02 38.65
CA GLU A 394 -5.14 -5.71 38.94
C GLU A 394 -4.26 -6.93 38.75
N GLN A 395 -4.70 -8.06 39.30
CA GLN A 395 -4.05 -9.36 39.10
C GLN A 395 -4.01 -9.77 37.61
N GLY A 396 -5.11 -9.56 36.88
CA GLY A 396 -5.18 -9.84 35.46
C GLY A 396 -4.20 -8.97 34.63
N GLU A 397 -4.10 -7.68 34.93
CA GLU A 397 -3.11 -6.80 34.27
C GLU A 397 -1.66 -7.20 34.62
N ALA A 398 -1.39 -7.57 35.87
CA ALA A 398 -0.07 -8.05 36.28
C ALA A 398 0.31 -9.34 35.56
N LEU A 399 -0.57 -10.34 35.55
CA LEU A 399 -0.34 -11.59 34.80
C LEU A 399 -0.19 -11.34 33.30
N GLY A 400 -0.99 -10.42 32.73
CA GLY A 400 -0.90 -10.04 31.33
C GLY A 400 0.47 -9.47 30.96
N LEU A 401 1.07 -8.68 31.82
CA LEU A 401 2.45 -8.21 31.62
C LEU A 401 3.46 -9.36 31.67
N GLU A 402 3.32 -10.30 32.62
CA GLU A 402 4.22 -11.45 32.70
C GLU A 402 4.14 -12.35 31.45
N VAL A 403 2.92 -12.67 31.01
CA VAL A 403 2.71 -13.45 29.77
C VAL A 403 3.30 -12.70 28.56
N SER A 404 3.06 -11.39 28.45
CA SER A 404 3.61 -10.58 27.37
C SER A 404 5.13 -10.55 27.36
N MET A 405 5.77 -10.44 28.53
CA MET A 405 7.22 -10.48 28.67
C MET A 405 7.80 -11.84 28.32
N GLN A 406 7.11 -12.93 28.70
CA GLN A 406 7.49 -14.28 28.33
C GLN A 406 7.48 -14.44 26.80
N MET A 407 6.35 -14.12 26.14
CA MET A 407 6.21 -14.21 24.68
C MET A 407 7.22 -13.31 23.96
N ALA A 408 7.47 -12.12 24.47
CA ALA A 408 8.48 -11.22 23.91
C ALA A 408 9.89 -11.81 23.97
N ARG A 409 10.26 -12.44 25.09
CA ARG A 409 11.55 -13.13 25.26
C ARG A 409 11.75 -14.26 24.25
N GLU A 410 10.70 -15.06 24.05
CA GLU A 410 10.71 -16.18 23.11
C GLU A 410 10.73 -15.72 21.63
N ALA A 411 10.08 -14.59 21.32
CA ALA A 411 10.03 -14.02 19.97
C ALA A 411 11.29 -13.23 19.58
N LEU A 412 12.00 -12.65 20.55
CA LEU A 412 13.13 -11.72 20.33
C LEU A 412 14.21 -12.23 19.37
N PRO A 413 14.65 -13.51 19.42
CA PRO A 413 15.68 -14.02 18.52
C PRO A 413 15.27 -14.02 17.04
N TYR A 414 13.98 -13.98 16.74
CA TYR A 414 13.42 -14.11 15.39
C TYR A 414 12.82 -12.84 14.86
N ALA A 415 12.78 -11.76 15.67
CA ALA A 415 12.15 -10.48 15.33
C ALA A 415 13.17 -9.34 15.32
N ASP A 416 12.91 -8.30 14.52
CA ASP A 416 13.66 -7.05 14.50
C ASP A 416 13.13 -6.03 15.53
N GLY A 417 12.12 -6.39 16.27
CA GLY A 417 11.47 -5.59 17.30
C GLY A 417 10.07 -6.10 17.61
N PHE A 418 9.31 -5.27 18.30
CA PHE A 418 7.97 -5.63 18.76
C PHE A 418 6.91 -4.74 18.15
N TYR A 419 5.75 -5.34 17.86
CA TYR A 419 4.51 -4.67 17.51
C TYR A 419 3.53 -4.86 18.66
N LEU A 420 3.36 -3.82 19.48
CA LEU A 420 2.54 -3.85 20.68
C LEU A 420 1.11 -3.44 20.34
N MET A 421 0.12 -4.27 20.64
CA MET A 421 -1.29 -3.98 20.45
C MET A 421 -1.93 -3.57 21.77
N THR A 422 -2.55 -2.37 21.84
CA THR A 422 -3.07 -1.79 23.06
C THR A 422 -4.49 -2.30 23.36
N PRO A 423 -4.70 -3.18 24.34
CA PRO A 423 -6.03 -3.68 24.65
C PRO A 423 -6.90 -2.55 25.23
N PHE A 424 -8.07 -2.30 24.64
CA PHE A 424 -9.06 -1.33 25.13
C PHE A 424 -8.49 0.08 25.39
N ASN A 425 -7.50 0.50 24.60
CA ASN A 425 -6.79 1.79 24.76
C ASN A 425 -6.18 1.99 26.18
N ARG A 426 -5.72 0.91 26.85
CA ARG A 426 -5.09 0.97 28.17
C ARG A 426 -3.65 1.48 28.09
N VAL A 427 -3.46 2.76 27.83
CA VAL A 427 -2.15 3.41 27.69
C VAL A 427 -1.23 3.12 28.86
N ALA A 428 -1.71 3.26 30.12
CA ALA A 428 -0.92 3.02 31.32
C ALA A 428 -0.37 1.58 31.44
N LEU A 429 -1.10 0.58 30.94
CA LEU A 429 -0.62 -0.80 30.88
C LEU A 429 0.55 -0.91 29.88
N MET A 430 0.41 -0.25 28.72
CA MET A 430 1.42 -0.29 27.67
C MET A 430 2.69 0.48 28.06
N GLU A 431 2.59 1.59 28.78
CA GLU A 431 3.75 2.28 29.36
C GLU A 431 4.58 1.33 30.24
N ARG A 432 3.92 0.55 31.09
CA ARG A 432 4.58 -0.46 31.94
C ARG A 432 5.24 -1.56 31.11
N LEU A 433 4.55 -2.04 30.07
CA LEU A 433 5.10 -3.06 29.18
C LEU A 433 6.34 -2.56 28.43
N ILE A 434 6.26 -1.35 27.83
CA ILE A 434 7.39 -0.72 27.13
C ILE A 434 8.60 -0.57 28.05
N ALA A 435 8.38 -0.04 29.26
CA ALA A 435 9.46 0.12 30.26
C ALA A 435 10.16 -1.20 30.56
N ARG A 436 9.38 -2.28 30.77
CA ARG A 436 9.94 -3.62 31.04
C ARG A 436 10.65 -4.21 29.84
N LEU A 437 10.08 -4.09 28.64
CA LEU A 437 10.75 -4.57 27.41
C LEU A 437 12.10 -3.91 27.23
N LYS A 438 12.19 -2.59 27.44
CA LYS A 438 13.45 -1.86 27.33
C LYS A 438 14.47 -2.34 28.37
N THR A 439 14.11 -2.30 29.65
CA THR A 439 15.05 -2.59 30.75
C THR A 439 15.45 -4.07 30.83
N GLU A 440 14.53 -5.01 30.53
CA GLU A 440 14.76 -6.44 30.73
C GLU A 440 15.23 -7.17 29.45
N LEU A 441 14.97 -6.62 28.24
CA LEU A 441 15.25 -7.32 26.99
C LEU A 441 16.08 -6.51 25.99
N LEU A 442 15.83 -5.22 25.81
CA LEU A 442 16.45 -4.46 24.73
C LEU A 442 17.75 -3.76 25.17
N ASP A 443 17.78 -3.19 26.38
CA ASP A 443 18.96 -2.51 26.92
C ASP A 443 19.93 -3.50 27.65
N ALA A 444 19.51 -4.74 27.88
CA ALA A 444 20.33 -5.76 28.56
C ALA A 444 21.38 -6.43 27.64
N GLU A 445 21.29 -6.23 26.32
CA GLU A 445 22.23 -6.78 25.32
C GLU A 445 23.31 -5.78 24.88
N GLY A 446 23.42 -4.60 25.54
CA GLY A 446 24.35 -3.49 25.24
C GLY A 446 25.67 -3.51 26.02
#